data_6ea737c8ba3cfb4a17ef9cb7784d9e2d
#
_entry.id   6ea737c8ba3cfb4a17ef9cb7784d9e2d
#
_cell.length_a   1.000
_cell.length_b   1.000
_cell.length_c   1.000
_cell.angle_alpha   90.00
_cell.angle_beta   90.00
_cell.angle_gamma   90.00
#
_symmetry.space_group_name_H-M   'P 1'
#
loop_
_entity.id
_entity.type
_entity.pdbx_description
1 polymer ?
#
loop_
_entity_poly.entity_id
_entity_poly.type
_entity_poly.pdbx_seq_one_letter_code
_entity_poly.pdbx_strand_id
1 'polypeptide(L)'
;MKLTRRYRFSAAHRLDSPRLTAEENRTLYGKCNNPYGHGHDYVLDVTVDGSPDESGQIVAREPLDELVRERVLQRFDHRNLNADIAELAGVVPTTENLTVVIGKALADGWTMPARLDRVRVSETERNIFEMEL
;
A
#
# COMPACT_ATOMS: atom_id res chain seq x y z
N MET A 1 10.13 8.28 19.39
CA MET A 1 9.29 7.08 19.64
C MET A 1 8.41 6.83 18.44
N LYS A 2 8.19 5.59 18.08
CA LYS A 2 7.41 5.24 16.88
C LYS A 2 6.12 4.55 17.25
N LEU A 3 5.04 4.91 16.55
CA LEU A 3 3.75 4.22 16.60
C LEU A 3 3.49 3.62 15.22
N THR A 4 3.13 2.34 15.17
CA THR A 4 2.65 1.69 13.97
C THR A 4 1.18 1.38 14.12
N ARG A 5 0.37 1.83 13.14
CA ARG A 5 -1.05 1.50 13.04
C ARG A 5 -1.26 0.56 11.88
N ARG A 6 -2.06 -0.47 12.09
CA ARG A 6 -2.32 -1.51 11.09
C ARG A 6 -3.70 -1.36 10.49
N TYR A 7 -3.75 -1.47 9.16
CA TYR A 7 -4.96 -1.39 8.36
C TYR A 7 -5.03 -2.59 7.41
N ARG A 8 -6.22 -2.89 6.91
CA ARG A 8 -6.42 -3.99 5.97
C ARG A 8 -7.27 -3.51 4.80
N PHE A 9 -6.96 -4.00 3.60
CA PHE A 9 -7.79 -3.82 2.42
C PHE A 9 -7.61 -5.01 1.49
N SER A 10 -8.63 -5.30 0.69
CA SER A 10 -8.61 -6.36 -0.31
C SER A 10 -8.60 -5.74 -1.69
N ALA A 11 -7.74 -6.21 -2.57
CA ALA A 11 -7.67 -5.72 -3.93
C ALA A 11 -7.22 -6.84 -4.87
N ALA A 12 -7.58 -6.71 -6.15
CA ALA A 12 -7.19 -7.66 -7.18
C ALA A 12 -6.20 -7.01 -8.15
N HIS A 13 -5.33 -7.82 -8.72
CA HIS A 13 -4.42 -7.40 -9.77
C HIS A 13 -4.15 -8.53 -10.75
N ARG A 14 -3.68 -8.15 -11.95
CA ARG A 14 -3.04 -9.03 -12.88
C ARG A 14 -1.63 -8.52 -13.15
N LEU A 15 -0.64 -9.38 -12.97
CA LEU A 15 0.74 -9.04 -13.25
C LEU A 15 1.13 -9.56 -14.65
N ASP A 16 1.39 -8.62 -15.53
CA ASP A 16 1.80 -8.89 -16.89
C ASP A 16 2.68 -7.74 -17.38
N SER A 17 3.87 -8.07 -17.85
CA SER A 17 4.79 -7.07 -18.40
C SER A 17 4.79 -7.14 -19.93
N PRO A 18 4.56 -6.02 -20.64
CA PRO A 18 4.62 -5.98 -22.08
C PRO A 18 6.04 -6.20 -22.62
N ARG A 19 7.05 -6.14 -21.75
CA ARG A 19 8.46 -6.38 -22.13
C ARG A 19 8.82 -7.86 -22.13
N LEU A 20 7.95 -8.71 -21.58
CA LEU A 20 8.15 -10.16 -21.48
C LEU A 20 7.23 -10.89 -22.43
N THR A 21 7.65 -12.09 -22.85
CA THR A 21 6.77 -13.00 -23.59
C THR A 21 5.66 -13.53 -22.68
N ALA A 22 4.62 -14.12 -23.26
CA ALA A 22 3.55 -14.74 -22.49
C ALA A 22 4.07 -15.85 -21.57
N GLU A 23 5.03 -16.64 -22.04
CA GLU A 23 5.64 -17.70 -21.23
C GLU A 23 6.47 -17.14 -20.09
N GLU A 24 7.28 -16.11 -20.35
CA GLU A 24 8.06 -15.42 -19.33
C GLU A 24 7.17 -14.81 -18.26
N ASN A 25 6.06 -14.19 -18.65
CA ASN A 25 5.08 -13.63 -17.71
C ASN A 25 4.49 -14.72 -16.81
N ARG A 26 4.08 -15.84 -17.36
CA ARG A 26 3.53 -16.96 -16.59
C ARG A 26 4.56 -17.53 -15.60
N THR A 27 5.79 -17.64 -16.02
CA THR A 27 6.88 -18.15 -15.17
C THR A 27 7.20 -17.19 -14.02
N LEU A 28 7.29 -15.90 -14.33
CA LEU A 28 7.66 -14.89 -13.33
C LEU A 28 6.53 -14.63 -12.31
N TYR A 29 5.31 -14.48 -12.78
CA TYR A 29 4.19 -14.00 -11.94
C TYR A 29 3.26 -15.12 -11.47
N GLY A 30 3.33 -16.31 -12.06
CA GLY A 30 2.52 -17.45 -11.63
C GLY A 30 1.03 -17.14 -11.64
N LYS A 31 0.35 -17.36 -10.52
CA LYS A 31 -1.10 -17.13 -10.36
C LYS A 31 -1.50 -15.68 -10.65
N CYS A 32 -0.64 -14.72 -10.37
CA CYS A 32 -0.93 -13.32 -10.60
C CYS A 32 -0.95 -12.96 -12.09
N ASN A 33 -0.43 -13.81 -12.97
CA ASN A 33 -0.54 -13.64 -14.41
C ASN A 33 -1.83 -14.22 -15.02
N ASN A 34 -2.70 -14.83 -14.21
CA ASN A 34 -3.98 -15.34 -14.65
C ASN A 34 -4.76 -14.24 -15.42
N PRO A 35 -5.39 -14.53 -16.58
CA PRO A 35 -6.07 -13.52 -17.41
C PRO A 35 -7.10 -12.67 -16.64
N TYR A 36 -7.75 -13.24 -15.63
CA TYR A 36 -8.74 -12.55 -14.80
C TYR A 36 -8.16 -11.96 -13.53
N GLY A 37 -6.84 -12.08 -13.34
CA GLY A 37 -6.17 -11.58 -12.15
C GLY A 37 -6.28 -12.49 -10.95
N HIS A 38 -5.86 -11.96 -9.82
CA HIS A 38 -5.83 -12.63 -8.53
C HIS A 38 -6.01 -11.61 -7.41
N GLY A 39 -6.73 -11.99 -6.36
CA GLY A 39 -6.99 -11.11 -5.22
C GLY A 39 -6.09 -11.42 -4.04
N HIS A 40 -5.79 -10.38 -3.27
CA HIS A 40 -5.05 -10.46 -2.02
C HIS A 40 -5.73 -9.66 -0.92
N ASP A 41 -5.58 -10.14 0.32
CA ASP A 41 -5.93 -9.38 1.51
C ASP A 41 -4.65 -8.72 2.03
N TYR A 42 -4.49 -7.44 1.67
CA TYR A 42 -3.30 -6.67 2.03
C TYR A 42 -3.37 -6.19 3.47
N VAL A 43 -2.22 -6.18 4.13
CA VAL A 43 -2.04 -5.53 5.43
C VAL A 43 -1.13 -4.32 5.21
N LEU A 44 -1.60 -3.15 5.62
CA LEU A 44 -0.85 -1.91 5.57
C LEU A 44 -0.47 -1.48 6.99
N ASP A 45 0.81 -1.37 7.26
CA ASP A 45 1.33 -0.78 8.48
C ASP A 45 1.86 0.61 8.17
N VAL A 46 1.32 1.62 8.85
CA VAL A 46 1.77 3.01 8.77
C VAL A 46 2.48 3.36 10.06
N THR A 47 3.74 3.75 9.96
CA THR A 47 4.57 4.10 11.12
C THR A 47 4.84 5.60 11.13
N VAL A 48 4.57 6.23 12.26
CA VAL A 48 4.88 7.63 12.54
C VAL A 48 5.87 7.74 13.68
N ASP A 49 6.66 8.81 13.65
CA ASP A 49 7.70 9.08 14.65
C ASP A 49 7.45 10.44 15.29
N GLY A 50 7.44 10.48 16.60
CA GLY A 50 7.22 11.69 17.35
C GLY A 50 7.48 11.50 18.84
N SER A 51 7.19 12.54 19.62
CA SER A 51 7.29 12.50 21.08
C SER A 51 5.90 12.62 21.68
N PRO A 52 5.64 12.01 22.85
CA PRO A 52 4.36 12.19 23.53
C PRO A 52 4.10 13.65 23.86
N ASP A 53 2.88 14.10 23.60
CA ASP A 53 2.41 15.43 23.97
C ASP A 53 1.87 15.44 25.41
N GLU A 54 1.18 16.52 25.78
CA GLU A 54 0.60 16.64 27.14
C GLU A 54 -0.45 15.56 27.45
N SER A 55 -1.11 15.01 26.40
CA SER A 55 -2.07 13.91 26.55
C SER A 55 -1.39 12.54 26.63
N GLY A 56 -0.07 12.48 26.46
CA GLY A 56 0.70 11.24 26.44
C GLY A 56 0.67 10.51 25.09
N GLN A 57 0.24 11.16 24.02
CA GLN A 57 0.15 10.58 22.68
C GLN A 57 1.12 11.25 21.71
N ILE A 58 1.75 10.45 20.86
CA ILE A 58 2.62 10.99 19.81
C ILE A 58 1.82 11.49 18.60
N VAL A 59 0.59 11.00 18.44
CA VAL A 59 -0.35 11.45 17.42
C VAL A 59 -1.77 11.08 17.86
N ALA A 60 -2.74 11.90 17.51
CA ALA A 60 -4.15 11.56 17.67
C ALA A 60 -4.51 10.45 16.68
N ARG A 61 -5.02 9.34 17.19
CA ARG A 61 -5.24 8.13 16.37
C ARG A 61 -6.40 8.28 15.40
N GLU A 62 -7.51 8.91 15.82
CA GLU A 62 -8.67 9.07 14.93
C GLU A 62 -8.37 9.92 13.70
N PRO A 63 -7.72 11.10 13.79
CA PRO A 63 -7.32 11.84 12.60
C PRO A 63 -6.33 11.08 11.72
N LEU A 64 -5.41 10.31 12.30
CA LEU A 64 -4.49 9.48 11.55
C LEU A 64 -5.25 8.39 10.79
N ASP A 65 -6.14 7.68 11.45
CA ASP A 65 -6.96 6.62 10.83
C ASP A 65 -7.83 7.20 9.71
N GLU A 66 -8.40 8.37 9.90
CA GLU A 66 -9.21 9.05 8.88
C GLU A 66 -8.38 9.43 7.65
N LEU A 67 -7.18 9.94 7.85
CA LEU A 67 -6.27 10.29 6.75
C LEU A 67 -5.90 9.05 5.94
N VAL A 68 -5.56 7.95 6.60
CA VAL A 68 -5.23 6.70 5.93
C VAL A 68 -6.44 6.13 5.21
N ARG A 69 -7.62 6.20 5.81
CA ARG A 69 -8.85 5.75 5.18
C ARG A 69 -9.14 6.52 3.89
N GLU A 70 -9.09 7.84 3.92
CA GLU A 70 -9.36 8.67 2.74
C GLU A 70 -8.32 8.48 1.64
N ARG A 71 -7.05 8.41 2.00
CA ARG A 71 -5.97 8.39 1.01
C ARG A 71 -5.65 7.02 0.47
N VAL A 72 -5.95 5.97 1.24
CA VAL A 72 -5.61 4.60 0.85
C VAL A 72 -6.84 3.70 0.84
N LEU A 73 -7.49 3.47 1.97
CA LEU A 73 -8.49 2.42 2.06
C LEU A 73 -9.67 2.64 1.11
N GLN A 74 -10.21 3.86 1.02
CA GLN A 74 -11.32 4.18 0.11
C GLN A 74 -10.92 4.07 -1.36
N ARG A 75 -9.65 4.24 -1.67
CA ARG A 75 -9.17 4.20 -3.04
C ARG A 75 -8.82 2.79 -3.52
N PHE A 76 -8.33 1.95 -2.64
CA PHE A 76 -7.79 0.64 -3.00
C PHE A 76 -8.68 -0.53 -2.61
N ASP A 77 -9.46 -0.40 -1.54
CA ASP A 77 -10.27 -1.51 -1.03
C ASP A 77 -11.35 -1.94 -2.02
N HIS A 78 -11.41 -3.24 -2.31
CA HIS A 78 -12.32 -3.84 -3.27
C HIS A 78 -12.15 -3.29 -4.70
N ARG A 79 -10.93 -2.89 -5.06
CA ARG A 79 -10.62 -2.34 -6.39
C ARG A 79 -9.74 -3.29 -7.19
N ASN A 80 -9.78 -3.11 -8.51
CA ASN A 80 -8.83 -3.72 -9.42
C ASN A 80 -7.65 -2.74 -9.61
N LEU A 81 -6.46 -3.13 -9.18
CA LEU A 81 -5.30 -2.26 -9.20
C LEU A 81 -4.86 -1.89 -10.63
N ASN A 82 -5.14 -2.75 -11.62
CA ASN A 82 -4.81 -2.47 -13.01
C ASN A 82 -5.73 -1.41 -13.63
N ALA A 83 -7.01 -1.40 -13.27
CA ALA A 83 -8.03 -0.61 -13.94
C ALA A 83 -8.45 0.64 -13.17
N ASP A 84 -8.46 0.56 -11.83
CA ASP A 84 -9.13 1.57 -10.98
C ASP A 84 -8.18 2.58 -10.34
N ILE A 85 -6.86 2.35 -10.43
CA ILE A 85 -5.84 3.19 -9.78
C ILE A 85 -5.03 3.91 -10.84
N ALA A 86 -5.23 5.22 -10.95
CA ALA A 86 -4.61 6.05 -11.99
C ALA A 86 -3.07 6.00 -11.92
N GLU A 87 -2.49 6.00 -10.73
CA GLU A 87 -1.05 5.98 -10.53
C GLU A 87 -0.39 4.67 -10.95
N LEU A 88 -1.18 3.62 -11.13
CA LEU A 88 -0.71 2.30 -11.60
C LEU A 88 -0.97 2.08 -13.09
N ALA A 89 -1.55 3.06 -13.78
CA ALA A 89 -1.76 2.98 -15.23
C ALA A 89 -0.42 2.89 -15.96
N GLY A 90 -0.28 1.87 -16.82
CA GLY A 90 0.97 1.63 -17.54
C GLY A 90 2.11 1.05 -16.70
N VAL A 91 1.85 0.71 -15.45
CA VAL A 91 2.82 0.12 -14.52
C VAL A 91 2.32 -1.25 -14.10
N VAL A 92 3.21 -2.22 -14.00
CA VAL A 92 2.84 -3.54 -13.47
C VAL A 92 2.50 -3.38 -11.98
N PRO A 93 1.27 -3.70 -11.53
CA PRO A 93 0.84 -3.44 -10.16
C PRO A 93 1.34 -4.51 -9.18
N THR A 94 2.64 -4.69 -9.13
CA THR A 94 3.30 -5.49 -8.10
C THR A 94 3.13 -4.85 -6.73
N THR A 95 3.37 -5.59 -5.67
CA THR A 95 3.29 -5.04 -4.32
C THR A 95 4.39 -4.00 -4.08
N GLU A 96 5.54 -4.11 -4.75
CA GLU A 96 6.59 -3.09 -4.75
C GLU A 96 6.05 -1.76 -5.29
N ASN A 97 5.44 -1.77 -6.46
CA ASN A 97 4.87 -0.56 -7.07
C ASN A 97 3.68 -0.02 -6.27
N LEU A 98 2.85 -0.91 -5.74
CA LEU A 98 1.75 -0.54 -4.86
C LEU A 98 2.26 0.17 -3.59
N THR A 99 3.33 -0.34 -2.99
CA THR A 99 3.94 0.26 -1.80
C THR A 99 4.42 1.69 -2.08
N VAL A 100 5.04 1.91 -3.24
CA VAL A 100 5.47 3.25 -3.66
C VAL A 100 4.27 4.20 -3.81
N VAL A 101 3.21 3.74 -4.47
CA VAL A 101 2.00 4.56 -4.66
C VAL A 101 1.34 4.91 -3.32
N ILE A 102 1.21 3.94 -2.43
CA ILE A 102 0.65 4.16 -1.09
C ILE A 102 1.50 5.15 -0.29
N GLY A 103 2.82 4.96 -0.29
CA GLY A 103 3.74 5.86 0.41
C GLY A 103 3.63 7.30 -0.06
N LYS A 104 3.58 7.51 -1.37
CA LYS A 104 3.39 8.85 -1.96
C LYS A 104 2.02 9.43 -1.62
N ALA A 105 0.96 8.64 -1.68
CA ALA A 105 -0.38 9.07 -1.36
C ALA A 105 -0.49 9.55 0.09
N LEU A 106 0.21 8.92 1.01
CA LEU A 106 0.23 9.33 2.42
C LEU A 106 1.16 10.53 2.66
N ALA A 107 2.33 10.55 2.03
CA ALA A 107 3.30 11.63 2.23
C ALA A 107 2.85 12.95 1.63
N ASP A 108 2.13 12.91 0.52
CA ASP A 108 1.64 14.12 -0.16
C ASP A 108 0.69 14.90 0.73
N GLY A 109 1.07 16.12 1.09
CA GLY A 109 0.29 16.95 1.99
C GLY A 109 0.13 16.36 3.40
N TRP A 110 1.13 15.67 3.91
CA TRP A 110 1.11 15.13 5.28
C TRP A 110 0.98 16.25 6.31
N THR A 111 -0.06 16.18 7.13
CA THR A 111 -0.43 17.25 8.07
C THR A 111 -0.39 16.85 9.54
N MET A 112 -0.06 15.60 9.83
CA MET A 112 0.02 15.14 11.22
C MET A 112 1.25 15.72 11.93
N PRO A 113 1.17 16.00 13.23
CA PRO A 113 2.32 16.53 14.00
C PRO A 113 3.48 15.53 14.09
N ALA A 114 3.19 14.23 14.09
CA ALA A 114 4.22 13.21 14.03
C ALA A 114 4.70 13.03 12.58
N ARG A 115 5.99 12.78 12.39
CA ARG A 115 6.58 12.56 11.07
C ARG A 115 6.16 11.18 10.53
N LEU A 116 5.75 11.12 9.28
CA LEU A 116 5.55 9.85 8.60
C LEU A 116 6.93 9.18 8.41
N ASP A 117 7.12 8.02 9.01
CA ASP A 117 8.42 7.34 9.01
C ASP A 117 8.52 6.29 7.91
N ARG A 118 7.52 5.44 7.82
CA ARG A 118 7.53 4.36 6.83
C ARG A 118 6.14 3.81 6.59
N VAL A 119 6.01 3.13 5.46
CA VAL A 119 4.87 2.26 5.15
C VAL A 119 5.38 0.85 4.88
N ARG A 120 4.57 -0.13 5.26
CA ARG A 120 4.87 -1.53 5.06
C ARG A 120 3.61 -2.21 4.53
N VAL A 121 3.73 -2.89 3.39
CA VAL A 121 2.61 -3.57 2.75
C VAL A 121 2.90 -5.07 2.70
N SER A 122 2.03 -5.85 3.30
CA SER A 122 2.09 -7.30 3.26
C SER A 122 1.05 -7.81 2.26
N GLU A 123 1.50 -8.45 1.20
CA GLU A 123 0.66 -9.13 0.21
C GLU A 123 0.19 -10.46 0.76
N THR A 124 1.13 -11.21 1.35
CA THR A 124 0.93 -12.47 2.04
C THR A 124 1.71 -12.44 3.34
N GLU A 125 1.61 -13.48 4.17
CA GLU A 125 2.43 -13.61 5.37
C GLU A 125 3.93 -13.69 5.07
N ARG A 126 4.29 -14.05 3.83
CA ARG A 126 5.68 -14.28 3.42
C ARG A 126 6.28 -13.14 2.61
N ASN A 127 5.44 -12.33 1.95
CA ASN A 127 5.88 -11.23 1.08
C ASN A 127 5.50 -9.90 1.68
N ILE A 128 6.46 -9.22 2.23
CA ILE A 128 6.28 -7.98 2.97
C ILE A 128 7.26 -6.95 2.40
N PHE A 129 6.74 -5.80 2.00
CA PHE A 129 7.51 -4.72 1.39
C PHE A 129 7.44 -3.48 2.27
N GLU A 130 8.57 -2.85 2.49
CA GLU A 130 8.69 -1.70 3.39
C GLU A 130 9.41 -0.57 2.68
N MET A 131 8.90 0.65 2.85
CA MET A 131 9.52 1.85 2.30
C MET A 131 9.61 2.91 3.39
N GLU A 132 10.81 3.45 3.59
CA GLU A 132 11.03 4.61 4.44
C GLU A 132 10.67 5.89 3.69
N LEU A 133 10.19 6.88 4.44
CA LEU A 133 9.68 8.14 3.88
C LEU A 133 10.39 9.37 4.44
#